data_e5d3939d646e6a4df0486efad6580a9e
#
_entry.id   e5d3939d646e6a4df0486efad6580a9e
#
_cell.length_a   1.000
_cell.length_b   1.000
_cell.length_c   1.000
_cell.angle_alpha   90.00
_cell.angle_beta   90.00
_cell.angle_gamma   90.00
#
_symmetry.space_group_name_H-M   'P 1'
#
loop_
_entity.id
_entity.type
_entity.pdbx_description
1 polymer ?
#
loop_
_entity_poly.entity_id
_entity_poly.type
_entity_poly.pdbx_seq_one_letter_code
_entity_poly.pdbx_strand_id
1 'polypeptide(L)'
;MEHFYDTIGEDWFDFSDIYSYVVDNFTDDSHFVEVGSWKGRSASFMAVEIINSKKNIKFDCIDTWEGSIEHNQDNKPWVTEFQKDKDFLYSTFLKNTQSVSDVINPIRKRSHDATISYKNRSLDFIFLDGSHEYKDVLLDLQLFYPKLKRGGIIAGHDYV
;
A
#
# COMPACT_ATOMS: atom_id res chain seq x y z
N MET A 1 13.50 -9.10 -12.24
CA MET A 1 13.95 -9.11 -10.83
C MET A 1 13.25 -10.26 -10.12
N GLU A 2 13.95 -11.01 -9.24
CA GLU A 2 13.29 -12.03 -8.43
C GLU A 2 12.50 -11.39 -7.28
N HIS A 3 11.40 -12.02 -6.90
CA HIS A 3 10.62 -11.60 -5.74
C HIS A 3 11.36 -11.89 -4.44
N PHE A 4 11.21 -10.99 -3.47
CA PHE A 4 11.84 -11.10 -2.15
C PHE A 4 10.86 -10.71 -1.01
N TYR A 5 9.61 -10.43 -1.36
CA TYR A 5 8.56 -9.99 -0.42
C TYR A 5 8.34 -10.97 0.74
N ASP A 6 8.54 -12.26 0.51
CA ASP A 6 8.37 -13.34 1.51
C ASP A 6 9.34 -13.25 2.68
N THR A 7 10.44 -12.50 2.53
CA THR A 7 11.39 -12.20 3.58
C THR A 7 11.00 -11.00 4.44
N ILE A 8 9.92 -10.28 4.08
CA ILE A 8 9.52 -9.03 4.71
C ILE A 8 8.35 -9.24 5.66
N GLY A 9 8.57 -8.97 6.94
CA GLY A 9 7.53 -8.84 7.96
C GLY A 9 6.66 -10.08 8.14
N GLU A 10 5.42 -9.86 8.51
CA GLU A 10 4.41 -10.87 8.76
C GLU A 10 3.82 -11.40 7.44
N ASP A 11 3.33 -12.65 7.46
CA ASP A 11 2.76 -13.31 6.29
C ASP A 11 1.25 -13.05 6.17
N TRP A 12 0.91 -11.77 5.93
CA TRP A 12 -0.49 -11.33 5.75
C TRP A 12 -0.84 -11.06 4.28
N PHE A 13 0.15 -11.17 3.38
CA PHE A 13 -0.02 -10.89 1.97
C PHE A 13 -0.45 -12.15 1.20
N ASP A 14 -1.73 -12.30 0.92
CA ASP A 14 -2.33 -13.42 0.21
C ASP A 14 -3.09 -13.03 -1.07
N PHE A 15 -2.97 -11.77 -1.49
CA PHE A 15 -3.67 -11.17 -2.64
C PHE A 15 -2.73 -10.86 -3.83
N SER A 16 -1.66 -11.63 -3.99
CA SER A 16 -0.69 -11.45 -5.10
C SER A 16 -1.34 -11.46 -6.49
N ASP A 17 -2.39 -12.27 -6.67
CA ASP A 17 -3.07 -12.45 -7.94
C ASP A 17 -3.68 -11.15 -8.48
N ILE A 18 -4.29 -10.32 -7.60
CA ILE A 18 -4.85 -9.03 -8.04
C ILE A 18 -3.75 -8.05 -8.44
N TYR A 19 -2.59 -8.09 -7.75
CA TYR A 19 -1.45 -7.23 -8.06
C TYR A 19 -0.82 -7.60 -9.41
N SER A 20 -0.58 -8.89 -9.66
CA SER A 20 -0.11 -9.36 -10.98
C SER A 20 -1.13 -9.03 -12.06
N TYR A 21 -2.43 -9.28 -11.81
CA TYR A 21 -3.49 -8.97 -12.76
C TYR A 21 -3.50 -7.50 -13.17
N VAL A 22 -3.43 -6.55 -12.23
CA VAL A 22 -3.47 -5.12 -12.58
C VAL A 22 -2.20 -4.67 -13.32
N VAL A 23 -1.03 -5.18 -12.96
CA VAL A 23 0.19 -4.89 -13.70
C VAL A 23 0.10 -5.41 -15.13
N ASP A 24 -0.43 -6.62 -15.34
CA ASP A 24 -0.56 -7.21 -16.67
C ASP A 24 -1.56 -6.45 -17.56
N ASN A 25 -2.68 -6.01 -17.00
CA ASN A 25 -3.82 -5.50 -17.76
C ASN A 25 -3.87 -3.97 -17.90
N PHE A 26 -3.12 -3.21 -17.09
CA PHE A 26 -3.00 -1.77 -17.26
C PHE A 26 -1.78 -1.38 -18.10
N THR A 27 -1.86 -0.21 -18.72
CA THR A 27 -0.85 0.28 -19.67
C THR A 27 0.21 1.15 -19.00
N ASP A 28 1.21 1.58 -19.78
CA ASP A 28 2.14 2.64 -19.41
C ASP A 28 1.39 3.90 -18.94
N ASP A 29 2.03 4.67 -18.07
CA ASP A 29 1.51 5.87 -17.43
C ASP A 29 0.29 5.65 -16.53
N SER A 30 -0.02 4.40 -16.18
CA SER A 30 -1.01 4.09 -15.16
C SER A 30 -0.54 4.55 -13.77
N HIS A 31 -1.49 4.85 -12.89
CA HIS A 31 -1.22 5.30 -11.54
C HIS A 31 -1.93 4.42 -10.52
N PHE A 32 -1.15 3.70 -9.74
CA PHE A 32 -1.60 2.77 -8.71
C PHE A 32 -1.40 3.37 -7.32
N VAL A 33 -2.29 3.05 -6.42
CA VAL A 33 -2.23 3.48 -5.01
C VAL A 33 -2.53 2.30 -4.10
N GLU A 34 -1.68 2.10 -3.10
CA GLU A 34 -1.90 1.21 -1.96
C GLU A 34 -2.08 2.05 -0.70
N VAL A 35 -3.15 1.80 0.06
CA VAL A 35 -3.41 2.39 1.37
C VAL A 35 -3.22 1.32 2.43
N GLY A 36 -2.26 1.55 3.34
CA GLY A 36 -1.86 0.54 4.32
C GLY A 36 -0.71 -0.31 3.80
N SER A 37 0.50 0.22 3.80
CA SER A 37 1.69 -0.48 3.27
C SER A 37 2.53 -1.16 4.34
N TRP A 38 2.26 -0.89 5.63
CA TRP A 38 2.92 -1.52 6.77
C TRP A 38 4.45 -1.57 6.61
N LYS A 39 5.05 -2.78 6.66
CA LYS A 39 6.49 -3.01 6.50
C LYS A 39 6.93 -3.16 5.03
N GLY A 40 6.00 -3.05 4.06
CA GLY A 40 6.30 -3.02 2.64
C GLY A 40 6.31 -4.38 1.93
N ARG A 41 5.70 -5.44 2.51
CA ARG A 41 5.66 -6.78 1.88
C ARG A 41 4.87 -6.75 0.56
N SER A 42 3.63 -6.30 0.58
CA SER A 42 2.77 -6.13 -0.60
C SER A 42 3.34 -5.13 -1.59
N ALA A 43 3.82 -3.98 -1.08
CA ALA A 43 4.44 -2.94 -1.89
C ALA A 43 5.68 -3.45 -2.66
N SER A 44 6.51 -4.29 -2.02
CA SER A 44 7.68 -4.91 -2.68
C SER A 44 7.26 -5.87 -3.78
N PHE A 45 6.20 -6.65 -3.58
CA PHE A 45 5.66 -7.52 -4.62
C PHE A 45 5.20 -6.70 -5.84
N MET A 46 4.33 -5.70 -5.61
CA MET A 46 3.83 -4.81 -6.68
C MET A 46 4.98 -4.16 -7.45
N ALA A 47 5.98 -3.64 -6.74
CA ALA A 47 7.11 -2.97 -7.37
C ALA A 47 7.94 -3.92 -8.25
N VAL A 48 8.15 -5.18 -7.83
CA VAL A 48 8.84 -6.19 -8.65
C VAL A 48 8.02 -6.54 -9.89
N GLU A 49 6.69 -6.68 -9.77
CA GLU A 49 5.80 -6.88 -10.93
C GLU A 49 5.91 -5.71 -11.92
N ILE A 50 5.87 -4.46 -11.43
CA ILE A 50 6.03 -3.27 -12.27
C ILE A 50 7.39 -3.28 -12.98
N ILE A 51 8.49 -3.55 -12.27
CA ILE A 51 9.85 -3.63 -12.87
C ILE A 51 9.90 -4.69 -13.96
N ASN A 52 9.37 -5.89 -13.67
CA ASN A 52 9.41 -7.03 -14.61
C ASN A 52 8.55 -6.78 -15.85
N SER A 53 7.44 -6.06 -15.71
CA SER A 53 6.58 -5.67 -16.84
C SER A 53 7.23 -4.67 -17.79
N LYS A 54 8.26 -3.95 -17.33
CA LYS A 54 8.92 -2.83 -18.04
C LYS A 54 7.98 -1.66 -18.35
N LYS A 55 6.85 -1.58 -17.68
CA LYS A 55 5.88 -0.48 -17.81
C LYS A 55 6.26 0.68 -16.91
N ASN A 56 5.96 1.90 -17.35
CA ASN A 56 6.13 3.11 -16.56
C ASN A 56 4.88 3.37 -15.71
N ILE A 57 4.67 2.56 -14.68
CA ILE A 57 3.53 2.69 -13.75
C ILE A 57 3.98 3.46 -12.52
N LYS A 58 3.23 4.51 -12.15
CA LYS A 58 3.42 5.21 -10.89
C LYS A 58 2.78 4.41 -9.77
N PHE A 59 3.50 4.23 -8.67
CA PHE A 59 3.00 3.47 -7.53
C PHE A 59 3.21 4.25 -6.24
N ASP A 60 2.11 4.73 -5.65
CA ASP A 60 2.09 5.44 -4.38
C ASP A 60 1.70 4.48 -3.24
N CYS A 61 2.50 4.48 -2.18
CA CYS A 61 2.24 3.74 -0.95
C CYS A 61 1.88 4.74 0.16
N ILE A 62 0.62 4.72 0.58
CA ILE A 62 0.08 5.64 1.59
C ILE A 62 -0.04 4.91 2.92
N ASP A 63 0.64 5.42 3.93
CA ASP A 63 0.52 4.93 5.30
C ASP A 63 0.91 6.06 6.27
N THR A 64 0.42 6.03 7.48
CA THR A 64 0.93 6.89 8.56
C THR A 64 2.24 6.37 9.11
N TRP A 65 2.44 5.06 9.03
CA TRP A 65 3.48 4.28 9.72
C TRP A 65 3.51 4.52 11.23
N GLU A 66 2.33 4.78 11.79
CA GLU A 66 2.12 4.91 13.25
C GLU A 66 1.53 3.62 13.86
N GLY A 67 1.16 2.66 13.01
CA GLY A 67 0.41 1.47 13.38
C GLY A 67 -1.07 1.78 13.65
N SER A 68 -1.89 0.73 13.69
CA SER A 68 -3.29 0.79 14.11
C SER A 68 -3.45 0.49 15.60
N ILE A 69 -4.67 0.67 16.13
CA ILE A 69 -5.00 0.31 17.52
C ILE A 69 -4.70 -1.17 17.80
N GLU A 70 -4.99 -2.04 16.83
CA GLU A 70 -4.73 -3.48 16.92
C GLU A 70 -3.24 -3.81 17.02
N HIS A 71 -2.40 -3.03 16.35
CA HIS A 71 -0.96 -3.18 16.36
C HIS A 71 -0.30 -2.68 17.65
N ASN A 72 -0.99 -1.86 18.43
CA ASN A 72 -0.50 -1.30 19.68
C ASN A 72 -0.92 -2.12 20.94
N GLN A 73 -1.42 -3.35 20.74
CA GLN A 73 -1.74 -4.23 21.87
C GLN A 73 -0.48 -4.82 22.49
N ASP A 74 -0.41 -4.84 23.82
CA ASP A 74 0.77 -5.19 24.61
C ASP A 74 1.38 -6.58 24.33
N ASN A 75 0.66 -7.47 23.71
CA ASN A 75 1.10 -8.82 23.39
C ASN A 75 1.76 -8.99 22.01
N LYS A 76 1.92 -7.93 21.24
CA LYS A 76 2.52 -8.00 19.91
C LYS A 76 4.04 -7.80 19.98
N PRO A 77 4.83 -8.54 19.17
CA PRO A 77 6.30 -8.52 19.26
C PRO A 77 6.94 -7.14 18.96
N TRP A 78 6.26 -6.32 18.16
CA TRP A 78 6.77 -5.02 17.71
C TRP A 78 6.37 -3.84 18.61
N VAL A 79 5.51 -4.04 19.62
CA VAL A 79 5.03 -2.94 20.49
C VAL A 79 6.19 -2.24 21.21
N THR A 80 7.18 -3.00 21.65
CA THR A 80 8.36 -2.46 22.34
C THR A 80 9.16 -1.52 21.43
N GLU A 81 9.30 -1.86 20.15
CA GLU A 81 9.99 -1.04 19.16
C GLU A 81 9.22 0.24 18.89
N PHE A 82 7.88 0.19 18.73
CA PHE A 82 7.03 1.37 18.55
C PHE A 82 7.09 2.35 19.73
N GLN A 83 7.17 1.82 20.95
CA GLN A 83 7.28 2.65 22.15
C GLN A 83 8.62 3.38 22.23
N LYS A 84 9.68 2.79 21.70
CA LYS A 84 11.04 3.36 21.71
C LYS A 84 11.28 4.35 20.57
N ASP A 85 10.74 4.07 19.40
CA ASP A 85 10.99 4.85 18.18
C ASP A 85 9.69 4.96 17.35
N LYS A 86 9.15 6.17 17.27
CA LYS A 86 7.95 6.47 16.47
C LYS A 86 8.17 6.34 14.97
N ASP A 87 9.42 6.39 14.52
CA ASP A 87 9.78 6.23 13.12
C ASP A 87 10.17 4.79 12.77
N PHE A 88 10.13 3.88 13.74
CA PHE A 88 10.52 2.48 13.57
C PHE A 88 9.85 1.83 12.35
N LEU A 89 8.53 1.94 12.23
CA LEU A 89 7.79 1.30 11.15
C LEU A 89 8.13 1.92 9.80
N TYR A 90 8.19 3.25 9.72
CA TYR A 90 8.57 3.95 8.49
C TYR A 90 10.00 3.62 8.06
N SER A 91 10.95 3.63 9.00
CA SER A 91 12.34 3.25 8.73
C SER A 91 12.45 1.80 8.27
N THR A 92 11.64 0.90 8.85
CA THR A 92 11.56 -0.51 8.45
C THR A 92 11.02 -0.65 7.04
N PHE A 93 9.93 0.05 6.71
CA PHE A 93 9.39 0.10 5.34
C PHE A 93 10.44 0.55 4.32
N LEU A 94 11.10 1.69 4.57
CA LEU A 94 12.13 2.21 3.67
C LEU A 94 13.30 1.25 3.49
N LYS A 95 13.74 0.58 4.56
CA LYS A 95 14.80 -0.44 4.50
C LYS A 95 14.38 -1.64 3.67
N ASN A 96 13.18 -2.15 3.89
CA ASN A 96 12.68 -3.34 3.20
C ASN A 96 12.44 -3.09 1.71
N THR A 97 12.03 -1.88 1.34
CA THR A 97 11.73 -1.49 -0.05
C THR A 97 12.91 -0.84 -0.78
N GLN A 98 14.08 -0.76 -0.16
CA GLN A 98 15.23 -0.04 -0.70
C GLN A 98 15.62 -0.49 -2.11
N SER A 99 15.58 -1.79 -2.39
CA SER A 99 15.96 -2.34 -3.69
C SER A 99 14.98 -2.03 -4.84
N VAL A 100 13.80 -1.54 -4.51
CA VAL A 100 12.72 -1.16 -5.45
C VAL A 100 12.27 0.30 -5.26
N SER A 101 13.06 1.10 -4.56
CA SER A 101 12.74 2.49 -4.19
C SER A 101 12.52 3.42 -5.40
N ASP A 102 13.06 3.08 -6.56
CA ASP A 102 12.85 3.87 -7.79
C ASP A 102 11.39 3.76 -8.33
N VAL A 103 10.66 2.74 -7.91
CA VAL A 103 9.27 2.49 -8.33
C VAL A 103 8.27 2.94 -7.27
N ILE A 104 8.62 2.82 -5.98
CA ILE A 104 7.73 3.11 -4.86
C ILE A 104 7.84 4.60 -4.47
N ASN A 105 6.69 5.27 -4.36
CA ASN A 105 6.60 6.61 -3.78
C ASN A 105 5.89 6.56 -2.42
N PRO A 106 6.62 6.56 -1.29
CA PRO A 106 6.02 6.54 0.03
C PRO A 106 5.39 7.88 0.38
N ILE A 107 4.13 7.86 0.81
CA ILE A 107 3.36 9.04 1.22
C ILE A 107 2.97 8.86 2.70
N ARG A 108 3.76 9.45 3.61
CA ARG A 108 3.53 9.36 5.05
C ARG A 108 2.41 10.32 5.48
N LYS A 109 1.17 9.89 5.29
CA LYS A 109 -0.04 10.64 5.62
C LYS A 109 -1.18 9.69 5.95
N ARG A 110 -2.20 10.22 6.61
CA ARG A 110 -3.50 9.54 6.68
C ARG A 110 -4.11 9.47 5.28
N SER A 111 -4.85 8.42 4.99
CA SER A 111 -5.50 8.18 3.69
C SER A 111 -6.34 9.38 3.22
N HIS A 112 -7.17 9.94 4.11
CA HIS A 112 -8.03 11.10 3.79
C HIS A 112 -7.24 12.37 3.46
N ASP A 113 -6.07 12.60 4.07
CA ASP A 113 -5.21 13.74 3.75
C ASP A 113 -4.47 13.53 2.41
N ALA A 114 -4.10 12.28 2.12
CA ALA A 114 -3.43 11.94 0.87
C ALA A 114 -4.36 12.11 -0.33
N THR A 115 -5.66 11.80 -0.21
CA THR A 115 -6.63 11.92 -1.30
C THR A 115 -6.76 13.32 -1.88
N ILE A 116 -6.43 14.36 -1.11
CA ILE A 116 -6.46 15.77 -1.58
C ILE A 116 -5.51 15.98 -2.74
N SER A 117 -4.42 15.21 -2.80
CA SER A 117 -3.40 15.31 -3.85
C SER A 117 -3.85 14.73 -5.19
N TYR A 118 -4.87 13.89 -5.21
CA TYR A 118 -5.35 13.23 -6.42
C TYR A 118 -6.51 13.96 -7.06
N LYS A 119 -6.44 14.15 -8.37
CA LYS A 119 -7.57 14.65 -9.15
C LYS A 119 -8.63 13.55 -9.29
N ASN A 120 -9.88 13.94 -9.46
CA ASN A 120 -10.93 12.97 -9.79
C ASN A 120 -10.60 12.27 -11.10
N ARG A 121 -10.86 10.96 -11.17
CA ARG A 121 -10.61 10.10 -12.34
C ARG A 121 -9.15 10.13 -12.81
N SER A 122 -8.20 10.06 -11.87
CA SER A 122 -6.76 10.05 -12.17
C SER A 122 -6.05 8.75 -11.82
N LEU A 123 -6.68 7.87 -11.04
CA LEU A 123 -6.09 6.61 -10.57
C LEU A 123 -6.65 5.42 -11.36
N ASP A 124 -5.78 4.49 -11.70
CA ASP A 124 -6.12 3.28 -12.44
C ASP A 124 -6.40 2.09 -11.51
N PHE A 125 -5.64 1.99 -10.43
CA PHE A 125 -5.81 0.96 -9.41
C PHE A 125 -5.69 1.56 -8.00
N ILE A 126 -6.57 1.13 -7.11
CA ILE A 126 -6.58 1.52 -5.70
C ILE A 126 -6.77 0.25 -4.88
N PHE A 127 -5.86 0.01 -3.94
CA PHE A 127 -5.96 -1.06 -2.96
C PHE A 127 -6.09 -0.49 -1.56
N LEU A 128 -7.13 -0.90 -0.82
CA LEU A 128 -7.42 -0.42 0.53
C LEU A 128 -7.17 -1.53 1.55
N ASP A 129 -6.14 -1.37 2.36
CA ASP A 129 -5.70 -2.30 3.40
C ASP A 129 -5.16 -1.53 4.63
N GLY A 130 -5.82 -0.43 4.97
CA GLY A 130 -5.38 0.47 6.04
C GLY A 130 -5.98 0.13 7.40
N SER A 131 -7.07 0.81 7.77
CA SER A 131 -7.83 0.52 8.99
C SER A 131 -8.90 -0.52 8.71
N HIS A 132 -9.13 -1.45 9.67
CA HIS A 132 -10.20 -2.44 9.59
C HIS A 132 -11.51 -1.97 10.27
N GLU A 133 -11.53 -0.74 10.79
CA GLU A 133 -12.73 -0.15 11.35
C GLU A 133 -13.72 0.26 10.25
N TYR A 134 -14.97 -0.19 10.32
CA TYR A 134 -16.01 0.05 9.32
C TYR A 134 -16.10 1.51 8.85
N LYS A 135 -16.05 2.47 9.79
CA LYS A 135 -16.13 3.91 9.48
C LYS A 135 -14.96 4.42 8.66
N ASP A 136 -13.76 3.88 8.92
CA ASP A 136 -12.54 4.30 8.25
C ASP A 136 -12.49 3.71 6.83
N VAL A 137 -12.85 2.41 6.68
CA VAL A 137 -13.00 1.76 5.36
C VAL A 137 -14.06 2.47 4.52
N LEU A 138 -15.21 2.80 5.11
CA LEU A 138 -16.25 3.53 4.40
C LEU A 138 -15.79 4.92 3.95
N LEU A 139 -15.06 5.64 4.81
CA LEU A 139 -14.49 6.94 4.49
C LEU A 139 -13.48 6.83 3.34
N ASP A 140 -12.57 5.85 3.40
CA ASP A 140 -11.58 5.62 2.33
C ASP A 140 -12.28 5.31 1.00
N LEU A 141 -13.27 4.43 1.00
CA LEU A 141 -14.08 4.16 -0.19
C LEU A 141 -14.74 5.43 -0.76
N GLN A 142 -15.36 6.26 0.09
CA GLN A 142 -16.02 7.49 -0.33
C GLN A 142 -15.05 8.51 -0.92
N LEU A 143 -13.83 8.59 -0.39
CA LEU A 143 -12.83 9.56 -0.82
C LEU A 143 -12.05 9.09 -2.05
N PHE A 144 -11.71 7.80 -2.12
CA PHE A 144 -10.91 7.25 -3.22
C PHE A 144 -11.74 6.89 -4.45
N TYR A 145 -13.00 6.44 -4.30
CA TYR A 145 -13.83 6.08 -5.45
C TYR A 145 -13.97 7.18 -6.50
N PRO A 146 -14.16 8.46 -6.15
CA PRO A 146 -14.18 9.55 -7.14
C PRO A 146 -12.85 9.75 -7.87
N LYS A 147 -11.74 9.27 -7.31
CA LYS A 147 -10.39 9.37 -7.91
C LYS A 147 -10.15 8.29 -8.95
N LEU A 148 -10.92 7.21 -8.93
CA LEU A 148 -10.80 6.09 -9.85
C LEU A 148 -11.23 6.51 -11.27
N LYS A 149 -10.44 6.16 -12.28
CA LYS A 149 -10.79 6.30 -13.70
C LYS A 149 -11.95 5.37 -14.07
N ARG A 150 -12.63 5.66 -15.16
CA ARG A 150 -13.56 4.70 -15.78
C ARG A 150 -12.76 3.49 -16.27
N GLY A 151 -13.15 2.28 -15.86
CA GLY A 151 -12.41 1.05 -16.13
C GLY A 151 -11.24 0.78 -15.18
N GLY A 152 -11.01 1.67 -14.21
CA GLY A 152 -10.10 1.41 -13.11
C GLY A 152 -10.66 0.41 -12.11
N ILE A 153 -9.80 -0.13 -11.26
CA ILE A 153 -10.13 -1.15 -10.26
C ILE A 153 -9.87 -0.57 -8.87
N ILE A 154 -10.84 -0.73 -7.97
CA ILE A 154 -10.67 -0.55 -6.52
C ILE A 154 -10.90 -1.89 -5.85
N ALA A 155 -9.97 -2.30 -5.01
CA ALA A 155 -10.01 -3.55 -4.26
C ALA A 155 -9.59 -3.29 -2.80
N GLY A 156 -9.76 -4.26 -1.94
CA GLY A 156 -9.37 -4.17 -0.54
C GLY A 156 -9.19 -5.55 0.07
N HIS A 157 -8.59 -5.59 1.25
CA HIS A 157 -8.38 -6.79 2.06
C HIS A 157 -9.37 -6.87 3.23
N ASP A 158 -9.38 -8.00 3.96
CA ASP A 158 -10.16 -8.23 5.20
C ASP A 158 -11.68 -8.02 5.09
N TYR A 159 -12.27 -8.36 3.94
CA TYR A 159 -13.72 -8.45 3.82
C TYR A 159 -14.23 -9.76 4.46
N VAL A 160 -14.83 -9.65 5.63
CA VAL A 160 -15.42 -10.75 6.42
C VAL A 160 -16.90 -10.51 6.69
#